data_11649403a9d32e75610dfe8d515cc738
#
_entry.id   11649403a9d32e75610dfe8d515cc738
#
_cell.length_a   1.000
_cell.length_b   1.000
_cell.length_c   1.000
_cell.angle_alpha   90.00
_cell.angle_beta   90.00
_cell.angle_gamma   90.00
#
_symmetry.space_group_name_H-M   'P 1'
#
loop_
_entity.id
_entity.type
_entity.pdbx_description
1 polymer ?
#
loop_
_entity_poly.entity_id
_entity_poly.type
_entity_poly.pdbx_seq_one_letter_code
_entity_poly.pdbx_strand_id
1 'polypeptide(L)'
;MKLIKPKFWDKNYLTFQSILLYPFTFIIDVKNLLTSFKRPIKYPQIKTICVGNIYIGGTGKTPLVDFIAKSFNKKFKTAIIKKKYQSHLDEKKLLEKNNKVFFCKDREVSLAQAIKKKN
;
A
#
# COMPACT_ATOMS: atom_id res chain seq x y z
N MET A 1 -18.69 -8.00 2.41
CA MET A 1 -18.32 -9.21 1.65
C MET A 1 -16.87 -9.56 1.97
N LYS A 2 -16.59 -10.69 2.61
CA LYS A 2 -15.20 -11.16 2.82
C LYS A 2 -14.78 -11.86 1.53
N LEU A 3 -13.81 -11.30 0.81
CA LEU A 3 -13.17 -11.96 -0.32
C LEU A 3 -12.36 -13.14 0.22
N ILE A 4 -12.84 -14.34 -0.02
CA ILE A 4 -12.16 -15.59 0.34
C ILE A 4 -11.28 -15.96 -0.86
N LYS A 5 -10.01 -16.26 -0.59
CA LYS A 5 -9.05 -16.72 -1.60
C LYS A 5 -9.56 -17.99 -2.28
N PRO A 6 -9.66 -18.05 -3.60
CA PRO A 6 -10.04 -19.25 -4.31
C PRO A 6 -9.02 -20.38 -4.09
N LYS A 7 -9.49 -21.60 -3.84
CA LYS A 7 -8.63 -22.77 -3.56
C LYS A 7 -7.67 -23.15 -4.71
N PHE A 8 -7.98 -22.77 -5.95
CA PHE A 8 -7.14 -23.09 -7.11
C PHE A 8 -5.86 -22.21 -7.20
N TRP A 9 -5.79 -21.12 -6.44
CA TRP A 9 -4.57 -20.26 -6.42
C TRP A 9 -3.38 -20.91 -5.72
N ASP A 10 -3.64 -21.90 -4.87
CA ASP A 10 -2.58 -22.62 -4.12
C ASP A 10 -2.13 -23.91 -4.82
N LYS A 11 -2.71 -24.21 -6.00
CA LYS A 11 -2.37 -25.41 -6.76
C LYS A 11 -1.26 -25.11 -7.76
N ASN A 12 -0.21 -25.95 -7.73
CA ASN A 12 0.97 -25.82 -8.62
C ASN A 12 0.74 -26.38 -10.05
N TYR A 13 -0.50 -26.77 -10.39
CA TYR A 13 -0.85 -27.29 -11.70
C TYR A 13 -1.94 -26.45 -12.37
N LEU A 14 -1.90 -26.45 -13.70
CA LEU A 14 -2.89 -25.74 -14.51
C LEU A 14 -4.28 -26.37 -14.31
N THR A 15 -5.17 -25.61 -13.71
CA THR A 15 -6.57 -25.99 -13.54
C THR A 15 -7.38 -25.42 -14.72
N PHE A 16 -8.45 -26.10 -15.15
CA PHE A 16 -9.35 -25.58 -16.20
C PHE A 16 -9.79 -24.14 -15.96
N GLN A 17 -10.05 -23.78 -14.70
CA GLN A 17 -10.37 -22.41 -14.29
C GLN A 17 -9.22 -21.42 -14.52
N SER A 18 -7.96 -21.83 -14.35
CA SER A 18 -6.81 -20.96 -14.61
C SER A 18 -6.59 -20.74 -16.11
N ILE A 19 -6.87 -21.75 -16.92
CA ILE A 19 -6.81 -21.63 -18.40
C ILE A 19 -7.89 -20.67 -18.90
N LEU A 20 -9.11 -20.75 -18.37
CA LEU A 20 -10.20 -19.85 -18.75
C LEU A 20 -9.90 -18.39 -18.38
N LEU A 21 -9.14 -18.16 -17.29
CA LEU A 21 -8.75 -16.82 -16.83
C LEU A 21 -7.48 -16.30 -17.53
N TYR A 22 -6.76 -17.15 -18.28
CA TYR A 22 -5.51 -16.78 -18.95
C TYR A 22 -5.63 -15.55 -19.86
N PRO A 23 -6.68 -15.39 -20.70
CA PRO A 23 -6.79 -14.19 -21.54
C PRO A 23 -6.92 -12.88 -20.73
N PHE A 24 -7.42 -12.94 -19.50
CA PHE A 24 -7.48 -11.76 -18.62
C PHE A 24 -6.10 -11.36 -18.08
N THR A 25 -5.18 -12.32 -17.92
CA THR A 25 -3.80 -12.01 -17.50
C THR A 25 -3.07 -11.19 -18.55
N PHE A 26 -3.32 -11.47 -19.84
CA PHE A 26 -2.74 -10.70 -20.93
C PHE A 26 -3.09 -9.21 -20.87
N ILE A 27 -4.34 -8.88 -20.53
CA ILE A 27 -4.78 -7.48 -20.36
C ILE A 27 -4.00 -6.81 -19.21
N ILE A 28 -3.77 -7.55 -18.12
CA ILE A 28 -3.02 -7.05 -16.96
C ILE A 28 -1.56 -6.85 -17.33
N ASP A 29 -0.97 -7.77 -18.08
CA ASP A 29 0.42 -7.70 -18.52
C ASP A 29 0.66 -6.53 -19.48
N VAL A 30 -0.25 -6.30 -20.43
CA VAL A 30 -0.21 -5.12 -21.31
C VAL A 30 -0.31 -3.83 -20.49
N LYS A 31 -1.23 -3.76 -19.52
CA LYS A 31 -1.34 -2.62 -18.60
C LYS A 31 -0.06 -2.40 -17.80
N ASN A 32 0.52 -3.47 -17.27
CA ASN A 32 1.76 -3.40 -16.49
C ASN A 32 2.93 -2.93 -17.38
N LEU A 33 3.01 -3.42 -18.61
CA LEU A 33 3.99 -2.97 -19.58
C LEU A 33 3.85 -1.46 -19.86
N LEU A 34 2.64 -0.99 -20.14
CA LEU A 34 2.36 0.43 -20.38
C LEU A 34 2.67 1.31 -19.15
N THR A 35 2.41 0.81 -17.92
CA THR A 35 2.72 1.54 -16.70
C THR A 35 4.21 1.52 -16.37
N SER A 36 4.95 0.50 -16.81
CA SER A 36 6.41 0.40 -16.64
C SER A 36 7.17 1.51 -17.38
N PHE A 37 6.60 2.04 -18.46
CA PHE A 37 7.18 3.20 -19.16
C PHE A 37 7.04 4.52 -18.40
N LYS A 38 6.17 4.58 -17.38
CA LYS A 38 6.06 5.78 -16.54
C LYS A 38 7.25 5.83 -15.58
N ARG A 39 8.09 6.85 -15.73
CA ARG A 39 9.22 7.06 -14.83
C ARG A 39 8.73 7.28 -13.40
N PRO A 40 9.25 6.54 -12.41
CA PRO A 40 8.89 6.78 -11.02
C PRO A 40 9.35 8.16 -10.57
N ILE A 41 8.48 8.91 -9.92
CA ILE A 41 8.85 10.20 -9.32
C ILE A 41 9.77 9.92 -8.14
N LYS A 42 11.01 10.36 -8.24
CA LYS A 42 12.01 10.21 -7.17
C LYS A 42 12.04 11.47 -6.31
N TYR A 43 11.93 11.29 -5.00
CA TYR A 43 12.11 12.34 -4.00
C TYR A 43 13.43 12.09 -3.24
N PRO A 44 14.58 12.57 -3.73
CA PRO A 44 15.89 12.26 -3.15
C PRO A 44 16.06 12.75 -1.71
N GLN A 45 15.27 13.74 -1.31
CA GLN A 45 15.31 14.35 0.02
C GLN A 45 14.59 13.54 1.10
N ILE A 46 13.88 12.47 0.73
CA ILE A 46 13.05 11.70 1.67
C ILE A 46 13.32 10.21 1.50
N LYS A 47 13.56 9.54 2.63
CA LYS A 47 13.58 8.07 2.67
C LYS A 47 12.15 7.57 2.86
N THR A 48 11.68 6.71 1.96
CA THR A 48 10.34 6.12 2.01
C THR A 48 10.40 4.63 2.27
N ILE A 49 9.54 4.15 3.16
CA ILE A 49 9.35 2.72 3.44
C ILE A 49 7.93 2.37 3.01
N CYS A 50 7.78 1.42 2.09
CA CYS A 50 6.48 0.95 1.64
C CYS A 50 6.13 -0.36 2.35
N VAL A 51 5.02 -0.37 3.09
CA VAL A 51 4.50 -1.57 3.74
C VAL A 51 3.31 -2.09 2.94
N GLY A 52 3.48 -3.25 2.32
CA GLY A 52 2.48 -3.90 1.48
C GLY A 52 2.06 -5.27 2.00
N ASN A 53 1.07 -5.87 1.35
CA ASN A 53 0.64 -7.26 1.57
C ASN A 53 0.87 -8.10 0.32
N ILE A 54 1.24 -9.36 0.53
CA ILE A 54 1.20 -10.40 -0.48
C ILE A 54 -0.16 -11.11 -0.43
N TYR A 55 -0.75 -11.24 0.76
CA TYR A 55 -2.04 -11.92 0.95
C TYR A 55 -3.19 -10.95 1.15
N ILE A 56 -4.40 -11.36 0.72
CA ILE A 56 -5.65 -10.64 0.96
C ILE A 56 -6.10 -10.92 2.41
N GLY A 57 -6.29 -9.86 3.20
CA GLY A 57 -6.81 -9.95 4.56
C GLY A 57 -6.06 -9.15 5.61
N GLY A 58 -6.45 -9.30 6.87
CA GLY A 58 -5.90 -8.59 8.02
C GLY A 58 -4.54 -9.14 8.47
N THR A 59 -3.48 -8.83 7.73
CA THR A 59 -2.12 -9.34 7.98
C THR A 59 -1.30 -8.48 8.96
N GLY A 60 -1.95 -7.66 9.79
CA GLY A 60 -1.24 -6.86 10.80
C GLY A 60 -0.44 -5.67 10.28
N LYS A 61 -0.72 -5.17 9.06
CA LYS A 61 0.00 -4.00 8.49
C LYS A 61 -0.06 -2.77 9.36
N THR A 62 -1.23 -2.44 9.89
CA THR A 62 -1.44 -1.21 10.67
C THR A 62 -0.61 -1.20 11.94
N PRO A 63 -0.59 -2.26 12.78
CA PRO A 63 0.32 -2.36 13.92
C PRO A 63 1.80 -2.31 13.53
N LEU A 64 2.18 -2.96 12.43
CA LEU A 64 3.57 -2.94 11.94
C LEU A 64 3.99 -1.52 11.54
N VAL A 65 3.15 -0.78 10.82
CA VAL A 65 3.42 0.61 10.43
C VAL A 65 3.56 1.50 11.65
N ASP A 66 2.69 1.35 12.66
CA ASP A 66 2.77 2.10 13.92
C ASP A 66 4.08 1.80 14.68
N PHE A 67 4.47 0.53 14.76
CA PHE A 67 5.74 0.12 15.38
C PHE A 67 6.96 0.71 14.68
N ILE A 68 7.00 0.62 13.34
CA ILE A 68 8.08 1.19 12.53
C ILE A 68 8.14 2.72 12.73
N ALA A 69 7.00 3.40 12.63
CA ALA A 69 6.94 4.85 12.80
C ALA A 69 7.43 5.29 14.19
N LYS A 70 7.02 4.62 15.26
CA LYS A 70 7.48 4.89 16.63
C LYS A 70 8.98 4.69 16.78
N SER A 71 9.53 3.63 16.18
CA SER A 71 10.95 3.34 16.25
C SER A 71 11.79 4.42 15.55
N PHE A 72 11.32 4.90 14.40
CA PHE A 72 12.01 5.95 13.64
C PHE A 72 11.76 7.35 14.19
N ASN A 73 10.63 7.64 14.84
CA ASN A 73 10.33 8.95 15.44
C ASN A 73 11.35 9.37 16.50
N LYS A 74 12.06 8.41 17.11
CA LYS A 74 13.13 8.70 18.08
C LYS A 74 14.34 9.41 17.44
N LYS A 75 14.59 9.19 16.15
CA LYS A 75 15.77 9.71 15.45
C LYS A 75 15.43 10.65 14.28
N PHE A 76 14.25 10.52 13.69
CA PHE A 76 13.83 11.21 12.48
C PHE A 76 12.40 11.75 12.62
N LYS A 77 12.10 12.86 11.95
CA LYS A 77 10.72 13.30 11.78
C LYS A 77 10.02 12.37 10.78
N THR A 78 9.16 11.48 11.26
CA THR A 78 8.44 10.52 10.42
C THR A 78 7.00 10.97 10.16
N ALA A 79 6.45 10.54 9.02
CA ALA A 79 5.06 10.74 8.66
C ALA A 79 4.51 9.47 8.00
N ILE A 80 3.29 9.11 8.33
CA ILE A 80 2.58 7.98 7.72
C ILE A 80 1.67 8.50 6.62
N ILE A 81 1.78 7.93 5.43
CA ILE A 81 0.90 8.25 4.31
C ILE A 81 0.00 7.04 4.06
N LYS A 82 -1.31 7.24 4.18
CA LYS A 82 -2.31 6.19 3.96
C LYS A 82 -3.39 6.66 2.99
N LYS A 83 -3.79 5.77 2.07
CA LYS A 83 -4.93 6.05 1.20
C LYS A 83 -6.21 6.09 2.04
N LYS A 84 -7.05 7.10 1.80
CA LYS A 84 -8.31 7.27 2.51
C LYS A 84 -9.33 6.25 2.00
N TYR A 85 -9.82 5.38 2.90
CA TYR A 85 -10.94 4.49 2.68
C TYR A 85 -12.04 4.83 3.68
N GLN A 86 -13.30 4.76 3.26
CA GLN A 86 -14.45 5.14 4.12
C GLN A 86 -14.66 4.19 5.30
N SER A 87 -14.19 2.94 5.21
CA SER A 87 -14.51 1.85 6.15
C SER A 87 -13.52 1.65 7.30
N HIS A 88 -12.46 2.47 7.44
CA HIS A 88 -11.37 2.20 8.40
C HIS A 88 -11.17 3.33 9.42
N LEU A 89 -12.25 3.75 10.10
CA LEU A 89 -12.20 4.81 11.12
C LEU A 89 -11.35 4.40 12.33
N ASP A 90 -11.40 3.13 12.73
CA ASP A 90 -10.66 2.62 13.89
C ASP A 90 -9.14 2.62 13.66
N GLU A 91 -8.73 2.21 12.46
CA GLU A 91 -7.31 2.27 12.08
C GLU A 91 -6.78 3.71 12.00
N LYS A 92 -7.65 4.66 11.62
CA LYS A 92 -7.32 6.07 11.60
C LYS A 92 -7.00 6.56 13.01
N LYS A 93 -7.90 6.34 13.97
CA LYS A 93 -7.73 6.74 15.36
C LYS A 93 -6.46 6.15 15.99
N LEU A 94 -6.18 4.88 15.69
CA LEU A 94 -5.00 4.18 16.21
C LEU A 94 -3.69 4.81 15.71
N LEU A 95 -3.60 5.14 14.43
CA LEU A 95 -2.40 5.72 13.85
C LEU A 95 -2.21 7.20 14.24
N GLU A 96 -3.28 7.99 14.30
CA GLU A 96 -3.23 9.42 14.63
C GLU A 96 -2.84 9.67 16.09
N LYS A 97 -3.04 8.71 16.98
CA LYS A 97 -2.74 8.85 18.42
C LYS A 97 -1.27 9.20 18.69
N ASN A 98 -0.35 8.63 17.89
CA ASN A 98 1.10 8.73 18.16
C ASN A 98 1.93 9.22 16.95
N ASN A 99 1.32 9.41 15.80
CA ASN A 99 2.04 9.69 14.56
C ASN A 99 1.38 10.82 13.76
N LYS A 100 2.18 11.53 12.97
CA LYS A 100 1.66 12.43 11.93
C LYS A 100 1.17 11.58 10.76
N VAL A 101 -0.14 11.55 10.52
CA VAL A 101 -0.77 10.75 9.46
C VAL A 101 -1.38 11.65 8.40
N PHE A 102 -1.09 11.38 7.13
CA PHE A 102 -1.67 12.06 5.99
C PHE A 102 -2.59 11.10 5.24
N PHE A 103 -3.88 11.45 5.16
CA PHE A 103 -4.89 10.69 4.43
C PHE A 103 -5.25 11.41 3.14
N CYS A 104 -5.15 10.72 2.02
CA CYS A 104 -5.49 11.31 0.72
C CYS A 104 -5.98 10.28 -0.29
N LYS A 105 -6.57 10.81 -1.37
CA LYS A 105 -6.93 9.99 -2.53
C LYS A 105 -5.67 9.59 -3.31
N ASP A 106 -4.73 10.52 -3.50
CA ASP A 106 -3.49 10.31 -4.26
C ASP A 106 -2.25 10.42 -3.35
N ARG A 107 -1.41 9.40 -3.40
CA ARG A 107 -0.20 9.31 -2.58
C ARG A 107 0.81 10.40 -2.90
N GLU A 108 0.90 10.82 -4.15
CA GLU A 108 1.81 11.87 -4.62
C GLU A 108 1.49 13.22 -3.98
N VAL A 109 0.20 13.59 -3.94
CA VAL A 109 -0.25 14.82 -3.30
C VAL A 109 0.07 14.86 -1.82
N SER A 110 -0.09 13.72 -1.13
CA SER A 110 0.24 13.63 0.30
C SER A 110 1.72 13.71 0.56
N LEU A 111 2.51 13.11 -0.32
CA LEU A 111 3.97 13.18 -0.20
C LEU A 111 4.43 14.64 -0.34
N ALA A 112 3.90 15.36 -1.34
CA ALA A 112 4.19 16.78 -1.52
C ALA A 112 3.74 17.64 -0.31
N GLN A 113 2.57 17.36 0.26
CA GLN A 113 2.09 18.04 1.48
C GLN A 113 2.96 17.72 2.69
N ALA A 114 3.40 16.47 2.85
CA ALA A 114 4.29 16.07 3.94
C ALA A 114 5.64 16.77 3.86
N ILE A 115 6.15 16.99 2.63
CA ILE A 115 7.40 17.74 2.37
C ILE A 115 7.22 19.20 2.74
N LYS A 116 6.16 19.86 2.25
CA LYS A 116 5.90 21.29 2.58
C LYS A 116 5.74 21.55 4.07
N LYS A 117 5.20 20.59 4.82
CA LYS A 117 4.97 20.73 6.27
C LYS A 117 6.21 20.38 7.12
N LYS A 118 7.32 19.99 6.48
CA LYS A 118 8.61 19.72 7.13
C LYS A 118 9.42 21.01 7.34
N ASN A 119 9.22 22.01 6.49
CA ASN A 119 9.72 23.36 6.65
C ASN A 119 8.78 24.14 7.56
#